data_01a8e30009d12329096079eff883f479
#
_entry.id   01a8e30009d12329096079eff883f479
#
_cell.length_a   1.000
_cell.length_b   1.000
_cell.length_c   1.000
_cell.angle_alpha   90.00
_cell.angle_beta   90.00
_cell.angle_gamma   90.00
#
_symmetry.space_group_name_H-M   'P 1'
#
loop_
_entity.id
_entity.type
_entity.pdbx_description
1 polymer ?
#
loop_
_entity_poly.entity_id
_entity_poly.type
_entity_poly.pdbx_seq_one_letter_code
_entity_poly.pdbx_strand_id
1 'polypeptide(L)'
;MKKIAILVFFTVGFFVHVWACTGLIAGKQATVDGSVLVTYSADSHTLYGALTSSPAADWPKGSMRSIVEWDTNKPLGEIEQVEHTYAVIGNMNEHQLTVVESTWGGRPELVDTTGIIDYGSLMQLALERAKTAREAIKVMTGLVKKYGYYSSGESFTIADPNEAWILDLIGKGPGRRGAVWVAVRIPDDCIAGHANYPRIHKIPCLLYTSDAADDLIGVD
;
A
#
# COMPACT_ATOMS: atom_id res chain seq x y z
N MET A 1 -36.77 -4.68 57.51
CA MET A 1 -35.83 -5.43 56.66
C MET A 1 -35.73 -4.75 55.30
N LYS A 2 -34.69 -4.03 55.05
CA LYS A 2 -34.49 -3.31 53.77
C LYS A 2 -33.81 -4.26 52.77
N LYS A 3 -34.49 -4.56 51.67
CA LYS A 3 -33.97 -5.38 50.59
C LYS A 3 -33.00 -4.49 49.75
N ILE A 4 -31.73 -4.79 49.81
CA ILE A 4 -30.71 -4.19 48.95
C ILE A 4 -30.74 -4.95 47.61
N ALA A 5 -31.18 -4.29 46.57
CA ALA A 5 -31.10 -4.80 45.20
C ALA A 5 -29.69 -4.51 44.67
N ILE A 6 -28.89 -5.55 44.48
CA ILE A 6 -27.58 -5.45 43.81
C ILE A 6 -27.84 -5.43 42.32
N LEU A 7 -27.66 -4.27 41.70
CA LEU A 7 -27.69 -4.09 40.26
C LEU A 7 -26.33 -4.52 39.68
N VAL A 8 -26.27 -5.73 39.14
CA VAL A 8 -25.10 -6.21 38.41
C VAL A 8 -25.11 -5.58 37.03
N PHE A 9 -24.31 -4.57 36.79
CA PHE A 9 -24.02 -4.06 35.46
C PHE A 9 -23.16 -5.07 34.70
N PHE A 10 -23.79 -5.82 33.82
CA PHE A 10 -23.07 -6.56 32.77
C PHE A 10 -22.54 -5.55 31.75
N THR A 11 -21.32 -5.11 31.93
CA THR A 11 -20.59 -4.44 30.86
C THR A 11 -20.21 -5.50 29.83
N VAL A 12 -21.05 -5.68 28.82
CA VAL A 12 -20.69 -6.37 27.59
C VAL A 12 -19.66 -5.49 26.91
N GLY A 13 -18.39 -5.77 27.17
CA GLY A 13 -17.29 -5.14 26.42
C GLY A 13 -17.41 -5.60 24.97
N PHE A 14 -17.93 -4.74 24.11
CA PHE A 14 -17.72 -4.88 22.68
C PHE A 14 -16.20 -4.71 22.45
N PHE A 15 -15.50 -5.82 22.33
CA PHE A 15 -14.15 -5.82 21.73
C PHE A 15 -14.32 -5.48 20.26
N VAL A 16 -14.35 -4.20 19.96
CA VAL A 16 -14.14 -3.75 18.59
C VAL A 16 -12.68 -4.07 18.30
N HIS A 17 -12.44 -5.09 17.48
CA HIS A 17 -11.11 -5.35 16.95
C HIS A 17 -10.79 -4.18 16.02
N VAL A 18 -10.08 -3.20 16.53
CA VAL A 18 -9.57 -2.09 15.72
C VAL A 18 -8.29 -2.61 15.08
N TRP A 19 -8.37 -2.94 13.82
CA TRP A 19 -7.22 -3.13 12.96
C TRP A 19 -6.79 -1.74 12.55
N ALA A 20 -5.66 -1.28 12.99
CA ALA A 20 -5.25 0.11 12.79
C ALA A 20 -3.79 0.19 12.34
N CYS A 21 -3.52 -0.13 11.06
CA CYS A 21 -2.25 0.28 10.48
C CYS A 21 -2.18 1.81 10.45
N THR A 22 -1.04 2.39 10.81
CA THR A 22 -0.86 3.84 10.84
C THR A 22 0.41 4.23 10.12
N GLY A 23 0.31 5.14 9.17
CA GLY A 23 1.42 5.76 8.47
C GLY A 23 1.45 7.27 8.67
N LEU A 24 2.63 7.83 8.91
CA LEU A 24 2.86 9.28 8.89
C LEU A 24 3.93 9.60 7.85
N ILE A 25 3.75 10.73 7.18
CA ILE A 25 4.61 11.24 6.12
C ILE A 25 4.97 12.68 6.46
N ALA A 26 6.24 13.05 6.33
CA ALA A 26 6.65 14.45 6.34
C ALA A 26 7.47 14.74 5.07
N GLY A 27 7.05 15.77 4.34
CA GLY A 27 7.77 16.27 3.18
C GLY A 27 9.10 16.94 3.56
N LYS A 28 10.01 17.08 2.61
CA LYS A 28 11.39 17.54 2.88
C LYS A 28 11.51 18.97 3.44
N GLN A 29 10.49 19.82 3.29
CA GLN A 29 10.45 21.16 3.89
C GLN A 29 9.73 21.17 5.26
N ALA A 30 9.07 20.07 5.62
CA ALA A 30 8.46 19.86 6.94
C ALA A 30 9.43 19.19 7.94
N THR A 31 10.66 18.88 7.54
CA THR A 31 11.70 18.27 8.36
C THR A 31 12.85 19.23 8.58
N VAL A 32 13.60 19.04 9.68
CA VAL A 32 14.71 19.93 10.05
C VAL A 32 15.92 19.80 9.12
N ASP A 33 16.16 18.61 8.59
CA ASP A 33 17.32 18.25 7.80
C ASP A 33 17.04 18.13 6.30
N GLY A 34 15.80 18.40 5.87
CA GLY A 34 15.41 18.29 4.46
C GLY A 34 15.15 16.86 3.99
N SER A 35 15.07 15.89 4.88
CA SER A 35 14.72 14.51 4.54
C SER A 35 13.21 14.34 4.33
N VAL A 36 12.82 13.37 3.50
CA VAL A 36 11.45 12.85 3.49
C VAL A 36 11.35 11.75 4.54
N LEU A 37 10.42 11.88 5.48
CA LEU A 37 10.22 10.90 6.55
C LEU A 37 8.92 10.13 6.36
N VAL A 38 9.00 8.81 6.55
CA VAL A 38 7.86 7.90 6.58
C VAL A 38 7.94 7.04 7.82
N THR A 39 6.84 6.96 8.57
CA THR A 39 6.68 5.97 9.64
C THR A 39 5.58 5.00 9.27
N TYR A 40 5.69 3.78 9.78
CA TYR A 40 4.71 2.74 9.55
C TYR A 40 4.53 1.86 10.78
N SER A 41 3.28 1.59 11.13
CA SER A 41 2.89 0.60 12.12
C SER A 41 1.87 -0.33 11.47
N ALA A 42 2.18 -1.62 11.39
CA ALA A 42 1.27 -2.66 10.97
C ALA A 42 0.68 -3.32 12.22
N ASP A 43 -0.61 -3.14 12.44
CA ASP A 43 -1.29 -3.76 13.58
C ASP A 43 -1.88 -5.10 13.14
N SER A 44 -1.27 -6.19 13.57
CA SER A 44 -1.71 -7.54 13.25
C SER A 44 -1.71 -8.42 14.51
N HIS A 45 -2.69 -9.33 14.58
CA HIS A 45 -2.72 -10.36 15.62
C HIS A 45 -1.95 -11.63 15.24
N THR A 46 -1.54 -11.75 13.99
CA THR A 46 -0.95 -12.98 13.42
C THR A 46 0.40 -12.76 12.77
N LEU A 47 0.65 -11.56 12.24
CA LEU A 47 1.92 -11.22 11.63
C LEU A 47 2.83 -10.54 12.66
N TYR A 48 4.02 -11.08 12.83
CA TYR A 48 5.06 -10.46 13.66
C TYR A 48 6.07 -9.76 12.78
N GLY A 49 6.40 -8.52 13.14
CA GLY A 49 7.36 -7.71 12.41
C GLY A 49 8.76 -8.33 12.50
N ALA A 50 9.12 -9.10 11.49
CA ALA A 50 10.50 -9.54 11.28
C ALA A 50 11.16 -8.62 10.25
N LEU A 51 12.42 -8.27 10.48
CA LEU A 51 13.19 -7.57 9.46
C LEU A 51 13.54 -8.58 8.36
N THR A 52 12.86 -8.43 7.22
CA THR A 52 13.13 -9.23 6.03
C THR A 52 14.17 -8.55 5.14
N SER A 53 14.93 -9.31 4.39
CA SER A 53 15.86 -8.78 3.40
C SER A 53 15.90 -9.67 2.16
N SER A 54 15.98 -9.04 0.99
CA SER A 54 16.19 -9.69 -0.29
C SER A 54 17.39 -9.02 -0.96
N PRO A 55 18.47 -9.73 -1.29
CA PRO A 55 19.61 -9.14 -2.01
C PRO A 55 19.20 -8.77 -3.44
N ALA A 56 19.92 -7.81 -4.03
CA ALA A 56 19.84 -7.58 -5.46
C ALA A 56 20.24 -8.85 -6.24
N ALA A 57 19.57 -9.10 -7.34
CA ALA A 57 19.82 -10.29 -8.14
C ALA A 57 19.57 -10.06 -9.63
N ASP A 58 20.30 -10.80 -10.45
CA ASP A 58 20.09 -10.86 -11.89
C ASP A 58 19.40 -12.18 -12.26
N TRP A 59 18.41 -12.09 -13.14
CA TRP A 59 17.56 -13.20 -13.52
C TRP A 59 17.67 -13.46 -15.02
N PRO A 60 17.75 -14.71 -15.45
CA PRO A 60 17.70 -15.02 -16.87
C PRO A 60 16.43 -14.46 -17.53
N LYS A 61 16.56 -13.98 -18.76
CA LYS A 61 15.43 -13.52 -19.55
C LYS A 61 14.35 -14.61 -19.67
N GLY A 62 13.11 -14.22 -19.40
CA GLY A 62 11.97 -15.15 -19.43
C GLY A 62 11.78 -15.94 -18.13
N SER A 63 12.54 -15.66 -17.07
CA SER A 63 12.27 -16.21 -15.74
C SER A 63 10.87 -15.85 -15.27
N MET A 64 10.28 -16.74 -14.47
CA MET A 64 8.98 -16.54 -13.85
C MET A 64 9.16 -16.36 -12.34
N ARG A 65 8.31 -15.55 -11.73
CA ARG A 65 8.22 -15.35 -10.30
C ARG A 65 6.89 -15.85 -9.78
N SER A 66 6.91 -16.78 -8.85
CA SER A 66 5.72 -17.22 -8.13
C SER A 66 5.25 -16.14 -7.19
N ILE A 67 3.94 -15.91 -7.16
CA ILE A 67 3.27 -14.97 -6.27
C ILE A 67 2.44 -15.77 -5.27
N VAL A 68 2.58 -15.41 -4.01
CA VAL A 68 1.81 -15.96 -2.90
C VAL A 68 1.11 -14.81 -2.17
N GLU A 69 -0.08 -15.07 -1.65
CA GLU A 69 -0.78 -14.12 -0.80
C GLU A 69 0.02 -13.86 0.47
N TRP A 70 0.24 -12.61 0.78
CA TRP A 70 1.12 -12.18 1.87
C TRP A 70 0.70 -12.74 3.23
N ASP A 71 -0.59 -12.70 3.54
CA ASP A 71 -1.09 -13.08 4.87
C ASP A 71 -1.17 -14.59 5.09
N THR A 72 -1.43 -15.36 4.05
CA THR A 72 -1.75 -16.80 4.16
C THR A 72 -0.75 -17.71 3.48
N ASN A 73 0.19 -17.17 2.69
CA ASN A 73 1.08 -17.91 1.80
C ASN A 73 0.36 -18.77 0.74
N LYS A 74 -0.91 -18.48 0.46
CA LYS A 74 -1.66 -19.15 -0.60
C LYS A 74 -1.04 -18.83 -1.96
N PRO A 75 -0.73 -19.84 -2.80
CA PRO A 75 -0.26 -19.59 -4.16
C PRO A 75 -1.34 -18.88 -4.99
N LEU A 76 -0.98 -17.74 -5.58
CA LEU A 76 -1.88 -16.95 -6.43
C LEU A 76 -1.59 -17.16 -7.93
N GLY A 77 -0.33 -17.40 -8.30
CA GLY A 77 0.07 -17.59 -9.68
C GLY A 77 1.52 -17.23 -9.93
N GLU A 78 1.84 -16.97 -11.19
CA GLU A 78 3.19 -16.59 -11.62
C GLU A 78 3.13 -15.35 -12.53
N ILE A 79 4.16 -14.52 -12.42
CA ILE A 79 4.36 -13.36 -13.28
C ILE A 79 5.72 -13.39 -13.93
N GLU A 80 5.92 -12.63 -14.98
CA GLU A 80 7.25 -12.43 -15.57
C GLU A 80 8.19 -11.74 -14.57
N GLN A 81 9.37 -12.32 -14.38
CA GLN A 81 10.43 -11.71 -13.59
C GLN A 81 11.21 -10.72 -14.47
N VAL A 82 11.58 -9.58 -13.87
CA VAL A 82 12.50 -8.63 -14.51
C VAL A 82 13.92 -9.19 -14.50
N GLU A 83 14.75 -8.77 -15.45
CA GLU A 83 16.13 -9.27 -15.57
C GLU A 83 17.04 -8.83 -14.39
N HIS A 84 16.67 -7.75 -13.68
CA HIS A 84 17.38 -7.29 -12.48
C HIS A 84 16.39 -6.87 -11.40
N THR A 85 16.64 -7.26 -10.15
CA THR A 85 15.91 -6.82 -8.96
C THR A 85 16.81 -6.11 -8.00
N TYR A 86 16.34 -5.02 -7.39
CA TYR A 86 17.09 -4.25 -6.39
C TYR A 86 17.08 -4.93 -5.03
N ALA A 87 18.09 -4.66 -4.21
CA ALA A 87 18.11 -5.11 -2.82
C ALA A 87 17.05 -4.39 -2.00
N VAL A 88 16.33 -5.17 -1.18
CA VAL A 88 15.26 -4.68 -0.31
C VAL A 88 15.54 -5.10 1.12
N ILE A 89 15.34 -4.20 2.06
CA ILE A 89 15.36 -4.46 3.50
C ILE A 89 14.09 -3.88 4.15
N GLY A 90 13.28 -4.73 4.75
CA GLY A 90 11.96 -4.33 5.25
C GLY A 90 11.12 -3.68 4.13
N ASN A 91 10.72 -2.45 4.33
CA ASN A 91 9.90 -1.67 3.39
C ASN A 91 10.71 -0.63 2.59
N MET A 92 12.02 -0.79 2.48
CA MET A 92 12.91 0.13 1.75
C MET A 92 13.87 -0.64 0.84
N ASN A 93 14.18 -0.06 -0.33
CA ASN A 93 15.20 -0.62 -1.22
C ASN A 93 16.52 0.18 -1.18
N GLU A 94 17.53 -0.31 -1.88
CA GLU A 94 18.89 0.30 -1.95
C GLU A 94 18.92 1.72 -2.53
N HIS A 95 17.86 2.16 -3.21
CA HIS A 95 17.68 3.52 -3.72
C HIS A 95 16.93 4.42 -2.73
N GLN A 96 16.69 3.97 -1.48
CA GLN A 96 15.89 4.67 -0.46
C GLN A 96 14.43 4.88 -0.87
N LEU A 97 13.93 4.11 -1.84
CA LEU A 97 12.51 4.03 -2.12
C LEU A 97 11.84 3.24 -1.00
N THR A 98 10.81 3.82 -0.40
CA THR A 98 10.00 3.22 0.66
C THR A 98 8.57 3.02 0.18
N VAL A 99 8.00 1.84 0.44
CA VAL A 99 6.60 1.54 0.18
C VAL A 99 6.00 0.87 1.41
N VAL A 100 4.96 1.50 1.97
CA VAL A 100 4.18 0.96 3.10
C VAL A 100 2.69 1.11 2.80
N GLU A 101 1.83 0.43 3.57
CA GLU A 101 0.40 0.36 3.28
C GLU A 101 -0.48 0.66 4.49
N SER A 102 -1.77 0.80 4.23
CA SER A 102 -2.83 0.78 5.23
C SER A 102 -4.12 0.30 4.57
N THR A 103 -4.58 -0.88 4.98
CA THR A 103 -5.80 -1.50 4.45
C THR A 103 -7.05 -0.74 4.91
N TRP A 104 -7.88 -0.29 3.98
CA TRP A 104 -9.17 0.35 4.29
C TRP A 104 -10.39 -0.47 3.83
N GLY A 105 -10.17 -1.61 3.18
CA GLY A 105 -11.21 -2.55 2.79
C GLY A 105 -12.01 -2.09 1.57
N GLY A 106 -12.90 -1.12 1.74
CA GLY A 106 -13.79 -0.67 0.68
C GLY A 106 -14.98 -1.59 0.46
N ARG A 107 -15.54 -1.58 -0.75
CA ARG A 107 -16.71 -2.39 -1.14
C ARG A 107 -16.28 -3.82 -1.44
N PRO A 108 -16.79 -4.84 -0.70
CA PRO A 108 -16.36 -6.24 -0.86
C PRO A 108 -16.54 -6.79 -2.29
N GLU A 109 -17.55 -6.32 -3.02
CA GLU A 109 -17.81 -6.72 -4.41
C GLU A 109 -16.74 -6.25 -5.40
N LEU A 110 -15.83 -5.38 -4.99
CA LEU A 110 -14.70 -4.92 -5.81
C LEU A 110 -13.44 -5.78 -5.64
N VAL A 111 -13.42 -6.71 -4.71
CA VAL A 111 -12.32 -7.67 -4.58
C VAL A 111 -12.33 -8.64 -5.76
N ASP A 112 -11.24 -8.70 -6.51
CA ASP A 112 -11.07 -9.63 -7.65
C ASP A 112 -10.30 -10.87 -7.21
N THR A 113 -11.02 -11.94 -6.84
CA THR A 113 -10.43 -13.21 -6.44
C THR A 113 -9.75 -13.98 -7.59
N THR A 114 -9.81 -13.46 -8.81
CA THR A 114 -9.12 -14.01 -9.99
C THR A 114 -7.81 -13.28 -10.30
N GLY A 115 -7.56 -12.14 -9.63
CA GLY A 115 -6.28 -11.46 -9.67
C GLY A 115 -5.19 -12.27 -8.97
N ILE A 116 -3.95 -12.04 -9.35
CA ILE A 116 -2.80 -12.77 -8.79
C ILE A 116 -1.80 -11.86 -8.06
N ILE A 117 -2.06 -10.57 -8.00
CA ILE A 117 -1.22 -9.63 -7.24
C ILE A 117 -1.99 -9.17 -6.00
N ASP A 118 -1.52 -9.54 -4.83
CA ASP A 118 -2.02 -9.03 -3.55
C ASP A 118 -1.24 -7.77 -3.11
N TYR A 119 -1.72 -7.09 -2.06
CA TYR A 119 -1.13 -5.84 -1.58
C TYR A 119 0.34 -5.99 -1.16
N GLY A 120 0.68 -7.05 -0.44
CA GLY A 120 2.04 -7.27 0.07
C GLY A 120 3.02 -7.61 -1.05
N SER A 121 2.63 -8.51 -1.97
CA SER A 121 3.42 -8.79 -3.17
C SER A 121 3.59 -7.53 -4.03
N LEU A 122 2.56 -6.67 -4.11
CA LEU A 122 2.64 -5.43 -4.87
C LEU A 122 3.70 -4.46 -4.32
N MET A 123 3.78 -4.32 -2.99
CA MET A 123 4.83 -3.53 -2.34
C MET A 123 6.22 -4.09 -2.63
N GLN A 124 6.41 -5.39 -2.42
CA GLN A 124 7.70 -6.04 -2.64
C GLN A 124 8.16 -5.91 -4.10
N LEU A 125 7.25 -6.14 -5.05
CA LEU A 125 7.56 -6.01 -6.48
C LEU A 125 7.90 -4.57 -6.89
N ALA A 126 7.24 -3.58 -6.28
CA ALA A 126 7.59 -2.17 -6.51
C ALA A 126 8.99 -1.84 -5.99
N LEU A 127 9.33 -2.29 -4.78
CA LEU A 127 10.66 -2.09 -4.19
C LEU A 127 11.77 -2.78 -4.99
N GLU A 128 11.50 -3.98 -5.51
CA GLU A 128 12.47 -4.71 -6.32
C GLU A 128 12.69 -4.13 -7.73
N ARG A 129 11.78 -3.29 -8.24
CA ARG A 129 11.72 -2.91 -9.67
C ARG A 129 11.76 -1.40 -9.94
N ALA A 130 11.69 -0.57 -8.91
CA ALA A 130 11.63 0.88 -9.05
C ALA A 130 12.75 1.56 -8.22
N LYS A 131 13.21 2.73 -8.68
CA LYS A 131 14.19 3.57 -7.99
C LYS A 131 13.56 4.80 -7.34
N THR A 132 12.44 5.26 -7.89
CA THR A 132 11.77 6.47 -7.45
C THR A 132 10.30 6.22 -7.14
N ALA A 133 9.68 7.12 -6.38
CA ALA A 133 8.26 7.01 -6.04
C ALA A 133 7.37 6.96 -7.30
N ARG A 134 7.65 7.78 -8.31
CA ARG A 134 6.88 7.79 -9.56
C ARG A 134 7.07 6.51 -10.38
N GLU A 135 8.26 5.92 -10.39
CA GLU A 135 8.48 4.61 -11.01
C GLU A 135 7.72 3.52 -10.28
N ALA A 136 7.72 3.55 -8.93
CA ALA A 136 6.97 2.58 -8.12
C ALA A 136 5.46 2.63 -8.44
N ILE A 137 4.85 3.81 -8.52
CA ILE A 137 3.45 3.97 -8.90
C ILE A 137 3.19 3.35 -10.28
N LYS A 138 4.05 3.60 -11.27
CA LYS A 138 3.92 3.01 -12.62
C LYS A 138 4.07 1.48 -12.61
N VAL A 139 5.02 0.96 -11.83
CA VAL A 139 5.21 -0.49 -11.66
C VAL A 139 3.97 -1.11 -11.03
N MET A 140 3.47 -0.54 -9.92
CA MET A 140 2.31 -1.05 -9.20
C MET A 140 1.06 -1.07 -10.07
N THR A 141 0.73 0.05 -10.69
CA THR A 141 -0.45 0.17 -11.55
C THR A 141 -0.34 -0.70 -12.81
N GLY A 142 0.85 -0.78 -13.42
CA GLY A 142 1.10 -1.67 -14.56
C GLY A 142 0.96 -3.16 -14.22
N LEU A 143 1.42 -3.57 -13.04
CA LEU A 143 1.29 -4.96 -12.57
C LEU A 143 -0.18 -5.33 -12.34
N VAL A 144 -0.95 -4.51 -11.62
CA VAL A 144 -2.37 -4.80 -11.38
C VAL A 144 -3.19 -4.77 -12.67
N LYS A 145 -2.84 -3.89 -13.62
CA LYS A 145 -3.45 -3.88 -14.96
C LYS A 145 -3.23 -5.20 -15.70
N LYS A 146 -2.00 -5.71 -15.68
CA LYS A 146 -1.61 -6.92 -16.40
C LYS A 146 -2.10 -8.19 -15.72
N TYR A 147 -2.04 -8.27 -14.40
CA TYR A 147 -2.21 -9.49 -13.63
C TYR A 147 -3.44 -9.53 -12.72
N GLY A 148 -4.15 -8.40 -12.56
CA GLY A 148 -5.29 -8.26 -11.65
C GLY A 148 -4.85 -8.03 -10.21
N TYR A 149 -5.75 -7.44 -9.41
CA TYR A 149 -5.50 -7.10 -8.01
C TYR A 149 -6.39 -7.93 -7.09
N TYR A 150 -5.76 -8.78 -6.27
CA TYR A 150 -6.43 -9.78 -5.45
C TYR A 150 -7.00 -9.25 -4.13
N SER A 151 -6.40 -8.20 -3.55
CA SER A 151 -6.76 -7.71 -2.21
C SER A 151 -7.94 -6.73 -2.21
N SER A 152 -8.37 -6.35 -1.01
CA SER A 152 -9.31 -5.26 -0.76
C SER A 152 -8.67 -3.88 -1.04
N GLY A 153 -9.38 -2.79 -0.71
CA GLY A 153 -8.85 -1.45 -0.93
C GLY A 153 -7.68 -1.11 -0.01
N GLU A 154 -6.65 -0.50 -0.58
CA GLU A 154 -5.40 -0.14 0.08
C GLU A 154 -5.02 1.31 -0.19
N SER A 155 -4.41 1.94 0.83
CA SER A 155 -3.66 3.18 0.69
C SER A 155 -2.17 2.87 0.84
N PHE A 156 -1.39 3.12 -0.22
CA PHE A 156 0.05 2.97 -0.18
C PHE A 156 0.70 4.34 0.04
N THR A 157 1.61 4.42 1.01
CA THR A 157 2.59 5.51 1.08
C THR A 157 3.81 5.10 0.28
N ILE A 158 4.20 5.92 -0.67
CA ILE A 158 5.33 5.68 -1.57
C ILE A 158 6.23 6.90 -1.50
N ALA A 159 7.46 6.73 -1.07
CA ALA A 159 8.39 7.85 -0.89
C ALA A 159 9.80 7.51 -1.36
N ASP A 160 10.46 8.51 -1.89
CA ASP A 160 11.89 8.49 -2.18
C ASP A 160 12.56 9.72 -1.51
N PRO A 161 13.88 9.93 -1.62
CA PRO A 161 14.54 11.08 -0.99
C PRO A 161 14.03 12.46 -1.43
N ASN A 162 13.25 12.54 -2.49
CA ASN A 162 12.83 13.81 -3.09
C ASN A 162 11.36 14.12 -2.88
N GLU A 163 10.50 13.11 -2.83
CA GLU A 163 9.05 13.29 -2.78
C GLU A 163 8.32 12.11 -2.12
N ALA A 164 7.11 12.37 -1.65
CA ALA A 164 6.23 11.36 -1.09
C ALA A 164 4.83 11.43 -1.73
N TRP A 165 4.18 10.29 -1.83
CA TRP A 165 2.88 10.08 -2.46
C TRP A 165 1.98 9.21 -1.60
N ILE A 166 0.67 9.42 -1.70
CA ILE A 166 -0.35 8.47 -1.28
C ILE A 166 -1.01 7.95 -2.54
N LEU A 167 -1.05 6.63 -2.69
CA LEU A 167 -1.76 5.91 -3.75
C LEU A 167 -2.91 5.13 -3.12
N ASP A 168 -4.16 5.57 -3.33
CA ASP A 168 -5.36 4.80 -2.99
C ASP A 168 -5.72 3.90 -4.18
N LEU A 169 -5.92 2.60 -3.93
CA LEU A 169 -6.15 1.60 -4.96
C LEU A 169 -7.19 0.58 -4.51
N ILE A 170 -8.10 0.19 -5.41
CA ILE A 170 -9.10 -0.86 -5.19
C ILE A 170 -9.37 -1.61 -6.49
N GLY A 171 -9.66 -2.91 -6.40
CA GLY A 171 -10.03 -3.73 -7.55
C GLY A 171 -11.33 -3.26 -8.22
N LYS A 172 -11.67 -3.91 -9.33
CA LYS A 172 -12.88 -3.65 -10.13
C LYS A 172 -13.96 -4.72 -9.97
N GLY A 173 -13.69 -5.72 -9.12
CA GLY A 173 -14.56 -6.87 -8.92
C GLY A 173 -14.21 -8.08 -9.79
N PRO A 174 -14.79 -9.24 -9.50
CA PRO A 174 -14.44 -10.52 -10.11
C PRO A 174 -14.50 -10.47 -11.64
N GLY A 175 -13.46 -11.00 -12.28
CA GLY A 175 -13.34 -11.06 -13.74
C GLY A 175 -13.07 -9.71 -14.42
N ARG A 176 -12.89 -8.65 -13.66
CA ARG A 176 -12.51 -7.34 -14.18
C ARG A 176 -11.05 -7.05 -13.81
N ARG A 177 -10.15 -7.45 -14.67
CA ARG A 177 -8.71 -7.25 -14.46
C ARG A 177 -8.36 -5.77 -14.31
N GLY A 178 -7.40 -5.47 -13.44
CA GLY A 178 -6.94 -4.12 -13.16
C GLY A 178 -7.50 -3.54 -11.86
N ALA A 179 -7.31 -2.26 -11.67
CA ALA A 179 -7.73 -1.52 -10.48
C ALA A 179 -8.25 -0.12 -10.84
N VAL A 180 -9.01 0.46 -9.92
CA VAL A 180 -9.26 1.91 -9.87
C VAL A 180 -8.26 2.48 -8.87
N TRP A 181 -7.55 3.52 -9.25
CA TRP A 181 -6.53 4.10 -8.40
C TRP A 181 -6.40 5.60 -8.59
N VAL A 182 -5.90 6.25 -7.59
CA VAL A 182 -5.53 7.66 -7.59
C VAL A 182 -4.29 7.86 -6.75
N ALA A 183 -3.30 8.60 -7.24
CA ALA A 183 -2.10 8.95 -6.51
C ALA A 183 -1.99 10.48 -6.40
N VAL A 184 -1.71 10.95 -5.18
CA VAL A 184 -1.56 12.38 -4.87
C VAL A 184 -0.20 12.59 -4.22
N ARG A 185 0.56 13.55 -4.75
CA ARG A 185 1.83 13.97 -4.16
C ARG A 185 1.58 14.75 -2.86
N ILE A 186 2.33 14.44 -1.83
CA ILE A 186 2.33 15.22 -0.60
C ILE A 186 3.22 16.45 -0.81
N PRO A 187 2.72 17.67 -0.62
CA PRO A 187 3.53 18.87 -0.73
C PRO A 187 4.73 18.84 0.22
N ASP A 188 5.84 19.42 -0.20
CA ASP A 188 7.11 19.35 0.52
C ASP A 188 7.06 19.95 1.94
N ASP A 189 6.19 20.93 2.16
CA ASP A 189 5.98 21.63 3.43
C ASP A 189 4.88 21.03 4.31
N CYS A 190 4.30 19.88 3.90
CA CYS A 190 3.18 19.25 4.57
C CYS A 190 3.58 17.99 5.34
N ILE A 191 2.77 17.69 6.36
CA ILE A 191 2.71 16.41 7.04
C ILE A 191 1.37 15.76 6.71
N ALA A 192 1.38 14.49 6.38
CA ALA A 192 0.19 13.70 6.10
C ALA A 192 0.20 12.41 6.92
N GLY A 193 -0.97 11.80 7.08
CA GLY A 193 -1.08 10.52 7.75
C GLY A 193 -2.34 9.77 7.30
N HIS A 194 -2.30 8.47 7.39
CA HIS A 194 -3.42 7.60 7.12
C HIS A 194 -3.47 6.41 8.10
N ALA A 195 -4.66 5.92 8.36
CA ALA A 195 -4.89 4.77 9.23
C ALA A 195 -6.21 4.10 8.82
N ASN A 196 -6.14 2.98 8.11
CA ASN A 196 -7.26 2.14 7.66
C ASN A 196 -8.46 2.91 7.07
N TYR A 197 -8.17 4.00 6.36
CA TYR A 197 -9.16 4.84 5.71
C TYR A 197 -8.58 5.46 4.43
N PRO A 198 -9.30 5.45 3.30
CA PRO A 198 -8.82 6.09 2.08
C PRO A 198 -8.63 7.58 2.33
N ARG A 199 -7.53 8.15 1.85
CA ARG A 199 -7.19 9.56 2.09
C ARG A 199 -7.68 10.49 1.00
N ILE A 200 -7.89 9.97 -0.19
CA ILE A 200 -8.28 10.78 -1.34
C ILE A 200 -9.79 10.71 -1.51
N HIS A 201 -10.51 11.67 -0.92
CA HIS A 201 -11.97 11.73 -0.95
C HIS A 201 -12.54 12.44 -2.18
N LYS A 202 -11.72 13.22 -2.87
CA LYS A 202 -12.12 13.95 -4.07
C LYS A 202 -11.09 13.69 -5.14
N ILE A 203 -11.56 13.12 -6.24
CA ILE A 203 -10.74 12.97 -7.44
C ILE A 203 -10.72 14.35 -8.12
N PRO A 204 -9.54 14.95 -8.37
CA PRO A 204 -9.44 16.21 -9.07
C PRO A 204 -10.01 16.05 -10.48
N CYS A 205 -11.24 16.52 -10.72
CA CYS A 205 -11.91 16.38 -12.02
C CYS A 205 -11.39 17.38 -13.08
N LEU A 206 -10.56 18.34 -12.68
CA LEU A 206 -10.04 19.40 -13.55
C LEU A 206 -8.52 19.31 -13.66
N LEU A 207 -8.05 18.39 -14.48
CA LEU A 207 -6.65 18.31 -14.93
C LEU A 207 -6.28 19.41 -15.94
N TYR A 208 -6.89 20.59 -15.82
CA TYR A 208 -6.63 21.73 -16.72
C TYR A 208 -5.79 22.83 -16.08
N THR A 209 -5.21 22.58 -14.89
CA THR A 209 -4.30 23.54 -14.26
C THR A 209 -2.85 23.09 -14.40
N SER A 210 -1.93 24.03 -14.37
CA SER A 210 -0.48 23.83 -14.51
C SER A 210 0.14 22.89 -13.47
N ASP A 211 -0.58 22.47 -12.43
CA ASP A 211 -0.16 21.59 -11.36
C ASP A 211 -0.57 20.11 -11.56
N ALA A 212 -1.18 19.79 -12.70
CA ALA A 212 -1.56 18.40 -13.04
C ALA A 212 -0.38 17.40 -13.08
N ALA A 213 0.85 17.88 -12.97
CA ALA A 213 2.04 17.03 -12.88
C ALA A 213 2.20 16.35 -11.51
N ASP A 214 1.49 16.84 -10.47
CA ASP A 214 1.59 16.33 -9.10
C ASP A 214 0.49 15.33 -8.72
N ASP A 215 -0.51 15.12 -9.59
CA ASP A 215 -1.57 14.14 -9.38
C ASP A 215 -1.57 13.11 -10.51
N LEU A 216 -1.66 11.84 -10.15
CA LEU A 216 -1.81 10.74 -11.09
C LEU A 216 -3.13 10.03 -10.82
N ILE A 217 -3.94 9.87 -11.87
CA ILE A 217 -5.24 9.20 -11.81
C ILE A 217 -5.30 8.16 -12.91
N GLY A 218 -5.77 6.96 -12.60
CA GLY A 218 -5.92 5.91 -13.58
C GLY A 218 -7.06 4.95 -13.27
N VAL A 219 -7.66 4.46 -14.35
CA VAL A 219 -8.56 3.31 -14.36
C VAL A 219 -8.06 2.41 -15.48
N ASP A 220 -7.65 1.20 -15.13
CA ASP A 220 -7.11 0.22 -16.09
C ASP A 220 -8.20 -0.64 -16.74
#